data_0e12f79323b9f1abb4751e4c78caa218
#
_entry.id   0e12f79323b9f1abb4751e4c78caa218
#
_cell.length_a   1.000
_cell.length_b   1.000
_cell.length_c   1.000
_cell.angle_alpha   90.00
_cell.angle_beta   90.00
_cell.angle_gamma   90.00
#
_symmetry.space_group_name_H-M   'P 1'
#
loop_
_entity.id
_entity.type
_entity.pdbx_description
1 polymer ?
#
loop_
_entity_poly.entity_id
_entity_poly.type
_entity_poly.pdbx_seq_one_letter_code
_entity_poly.pdbx_strand_id
1 'polypeptide(L)'
;VDTGYSMEWLVDHIKNTKHAKKVIVTALFDKPLNRQTPVQVDYCGHVLDSNKFLVGYGLDYNGIGRNIPYVFIPTEDEVKAWDEEIKL
;
A
#
# COMPACT_ATOMS: atom_id res chain seq x y z
N VAL A 1 -0.56 -3.37 -1.90
CA VAL A 1 -1.61 -4.01 -1.10
C VAL A 1 -1.10 -4.20 0.32
N ASP A 2 -1.84 -3.73 1.27
CA ASP A 2 -1.50 -3.79 2.70
C ASP A 2 -2.30 -4.90 3.39
N THR A 3 -3.30 -4.55 4.23
CA THR A 3 -4.11 -5.56 4.93
C THR A 3 -4.94 -6.43 3.99
N GLY A 4 -5.35 -5.89 2.86
CA GLY A 4 -6.09 -6.59 1.83
C GLY A 4 -7.60 -6.42 1.88
N TYR A 5 -8.15 -5.72 2.88
CA TYR A 5 -9.60 -5.57 3.02
C TYR A 5 -10.25 -4.91 1.82
N SER A 6 -9.71 -3.78 1.36
CA SER A 6 -10.25 -3.07 0.19
C SER A 6 -10.18 -3.92 -1.08
N MET A 7 -9.07 -4.63 -1.27
CA MET A 7 -8.87 -5.48 -2.43
C MET A 7 -9.80 -6.70 -2.40
N GLU A 8 -9.98 -7.32 -1.25
CA GLU A 8 -10.93 -8.42 -1.09
C GLU A 8 -12.35 -7.98 -1.44
N TRP A 9 -12.78 -6.85 -0.91
CA TRP A 9 -14.08 -6.30 -1.22
C TRP A 9 -14.26 -6.05 -2.72
N LEU A 10 -13.25 -5.45 -3.35
CA LEU A 10 -13.30 -5.12 -4.77
C LEU A 10 -13.36 -6.37 -5.64
N VAL A 11 -12.54 -7.38 -5.34
CA VAL A 11 -12.55 -8.66 -6.07
C VAL A 11 -13.91 -9.35 -5.95
N ASP A 12 -14.45 -9.43 -4.74
CA ASP A 12 -15.76 -10.03 -4.51
C ASP A 12 -16.87 -9.26 -5.21
N HIS A 13 -16.82 -7.93 -5.18
CA HIS A 13 -17.79 -7.08 -5.85
C HIS A 13 -17.78 -7.32 -7.38
N ILE A 14 -16.61 -7.37 -7.98
CA ILE A 14 -16.48 -7.61 -9.42
C ILE A 14 -17.00 -9.00 -9.80
N LYS A 15 -16.65 -10.03 -9.03
CA LYS A 15 -17.12 -11.40 -9.29
C LYS A 15 -18.62 -11.56 -9.12
N ASN A 16 -19.17 -11.03 -8.03
CA ASN A 16 -20.55 -11.30 -7.64
C ASN A 16 -21.56 -10.31 -8.26
N THR A 17 -21.16 -9.05 -8.44
CA THR A 17 -22.05 -8.00 -8.97
C THR A 17 -21.88 -7.82 -10.47
N LYS A 18 -20.67 -7.89 -10.98
CA LYS A 18 -20.36 -7.71 -12.40
C LYS A 18 -20.22 -9.04 -13.16
N HIS A 19 -20.35 -10.15 -12.46
CA HIS A 19 -20.30 -11.51 -13.03
C HIS A 19 -19.03 -11.82 -13.81
N ALA A 20 -17.88 -11.28 -13.37
CA ALA A 20 -16.61 -11.61 -13.98
C ALA A 20 -16.23 -13.07 -13.72
N LYS A 21 -15.78 -13.77 -14.76
CA LYS A 21 -15.35 -15.18 -14.64
C LYS A 21 -14.02 -15.30 -13.92
N LYS A 22 -13.16 -14.29 -14.07
CA LYS A 22 -11.82 -14.27 -13.48
C LYS A 22 -11.43 -12.83 -13.16
N VAL A 23 -10.80 -12.62 -12.02
CA VAL A 23 -10.24 -11.33 -11.62
C VAL A 23 -8.76 -11.54 -11.33
N ILE A 24 -7.91 -10.73 -11.97
CA ILE A 24 -6.47 -10.75 -11.77
C ILE A 24 -6.09 -9.51 -10.99
N VAL A 25 -5.38 -9.69 -9.87
CA VAL A 25 -4.91 -8.58 -9.03
C VAL A 25 -3.44 -8.31 -9.34
N THR A 26 -3.16 -7.09 -9.74
CA THR A 26 -1.81 -6.62 -10.05
C THR A 26 -1.48 -5.44 -9.14
N ALA A 27 -0.32 -5.45 -8.50
CA ALA A 27 0.12 -4.40 -7.60
C ALA A 27 1.59 -4.05 -7.85
N LEU A 28 1.92 -2.78 -7.68
CA LEU A 28 3.32 -2.34 -7.76
C LEU A 28 4.08 -2.79 -6.50
N PHE A 29 3.46 -2.59 -5.33
CA PHE A 29 4.00 -3.03 -4.04
C PHE A 29 3.01 -3.91 -3.32
N ASP A 30 3.48 -4.98 -2.72
CA ASP A 30 2.69 -5.86 -1.86
C ASP A 30 3.38 -6.02 -0.51
N LYS A 31 2.59 -5.93 0.57
CA LYS A 31 3.05 -6.05 1.96
C LYS A 31 2.40 -7.27 2.60
N PRO A 32 2.84 -8.49 2.26
CA PRO A 32 2.17 -9.71 2.74
C PRO A 32 2.22 -9.87 4.26
N LEU A 33 3.19 -9.27 4.96
CA LEU A 33 3.26 -9.31 6.42
C LEU A 33 2.08 -8.60 7.09
N ASN A 34 1.44 -7.66 6.41
CA ASN A 34 0.27 -6.94 6.94
C ASN A 34 -1.05 -7.57 6.53
N ARG A 35 -1.02 -8.68 5.80
CA ARG A 35 -2.23 -9.29 5.25
C ARG A 35 -3.15 -9.78 6.37
N GLN A 36 -4.43 -9.39 6.29
CA GLN A 36 -5.49 -9.74 7.23
C GLN A 36 -6.60 -10.54 6.56
N THR A 37 -6.57 -10.67 5.24
CA THR A 37 -7.59 -11.36 4.45
C THR A 37 -6.93 -12.36 3.50
N PRO A 38 -7.67 -13.35 2.97
CA PRO A 38 -7.11 -14.35 2.08
C PRO A 38 -6.94 -13.87 0.62
N VAL A 39 -7.04 -12.58 0.36
CA VAL A 39 -6.87 -12.07 -1.00
C VAL A 39 -5.46 -12.32 -1.51
N GLN A 40 -5.36 -12.75 -2.76
CA GLN A 40 -4.09 -13.06 -3.41
C GLN A 40 -3.74 -12.01 -4.46
N VAL A 41 -2.48 -11.56 -4.44
CA VAL A 41 -1.94 -10.70 -5.49
C VAL A 41 -1.29 -11.61 -6.54
N ASP A 42 -1.82 -11.57 -7.77
CA ASP A 42 -1.38 -12.47 -8.85
C ASP A 42 -0.05 -12.02 -9.46
N TYR A 43 0.10 -10.72 -9.65
CA TYR A 43 1.32 -10.12 -10.20
C TYR A 43 1.74 -8.94 -9.35
N CYS A 44 2.99 -8.94 -8.91
CA CYS A 44 3.53 -7.89 -8.05
C CYS A 44 4.87 -7.39 -8.58
N GLY A 45 5.04 -6.07 -8.64
CA GLY A 45 6.31 -5.47 -9.05
C GLY A 45 7.39 -5.64 -8.00
N HIS A 46 7.04 -5.47 -6.72
CA HIS A 46 7.97 -5.62 -5.62
C HIS A 46 7.25 -6.07 -4.35
N VAL A 47 7.69 -7.18 -3.78
CA VAL A 47 7.17 -7.69 -2.51
C VAL A 47 8.01 -7.11 -1.38
N LEU A 48 7.33 -6.50 -0.40
CA LEU A 48 8.00 -5.92 0.77
C LEU A 48 7.95 -6.91 1.92
N ASP A 49 9.09 -7.19 2.51
CA ASP A 49 9.23 -8.04 3.70
C ASP A 49 9.21 -7.23 5.01
N SER A 50 8.63 -6.05 4.96
CA SER A 50 8.49 -5.11 6.06
C SER A 50 7.07 -4.55 6.10
N ASN A 51 6.59 -4.20 7.30
CA ASN A 51 5.31 -3.53 7.49
C ASN A 51 5.43 -2.00 7.59
N LYS A 52 6.58 -1.45 7.27
CA LYS A 52 6.84 -0.01 7.35
C LYS A 52 6.13 0.76 6.25
N PHE A 53 5.88 2.04 6.51
CA PHE A 53 5.26 2.94 5.53
C PHE A 53 6.18 3.19 4.34
N LEU A 54 5.56 3.33 3.16
CA LEU A 54 6.22 3.79 1.95
C LEU A 54 5.83 5.25 1.71
N VAL A 55 6.79 6.08 1.36
CA VAL A 55 6.61 7.50 1.09
C VAL A 55 7.31 7.86 -0.22
N GLY A 56 6.78 8.86 -0.89
CA GLY A 56 7.34 9.35 -2.16
C GLY A 56 6.51 8.96 -3.37
N TYR A 57 6.75 9.61 -4.46
CA TYR A 57 6.08 9.39 -5.74
C TYR A 57 4.54 9.44 -5.64
N GLY A 58 4.03 10.38 -4.84
CA GLY A 58 2.60 10.56 -4.56
C GLY A 58 2.14 9.96 -3.23
N LEU A 59 2.85 8.98 -2.68
CA LEU A 59 2.57 8.42 -1.36
C LEU A 59 3.07 9.35 -0.27
N ASP A 60 2.29 9.51 0.80
CA ASP A 60 2.57 10.49 1.83
C ASP A 60 2.67 9.91 3.23
N TYR A 61 3.31 10.69 4.12
CA TYR A 61 3.22 10.56 5.56
C TYR A 61 2.56 11.83 6.10
N ASN A 62 1.28 11.74 6.45
CA ASN A 62 0.48 12.88 6.94
C ASN A 62 0.57 14.13 6.04
N GLY A 63 0.53 13.94 4.73
CA GLY A 63 0.61 15.00 3.73
C GLY A 63 2.03 15.38 3.30
N ILE A 64 3.05 14.77 3.90
CA ILE A 64 4.46 15.05 3.62
C ILE A 64 5.03 13.98 2.68
N GLY A 65 5.91 14.39 1.76
CA GLY A 65 6.73 13.48 0.97
C GLY A 65 6.16 13.11 -0.40
N ARG A 66 4.97 13.55 -0.78
CA ARG A 66 4.36 13.25 -2.07
C ARG A 66 5.19 13.68 -3.28
N ASN A 67 5.96 14.76 -3.11
CA ASN A 67 6.76 15.39 -4.17
C ASN A 67 8.12 14.73 -4.38
N ILE A 68 8.49 13.75 -3.58
CA ILE A 68 9.78 13.06 -3.71
C ILE A 68 9.70 12.13 -4.93
N PRO A 69 10.68 12.18 -5.86
CA PRO A 69 10.60 11.47 -7.15
C PRO A 69 11.02 10.00 -7.09
N TYR A 70 10.91 9.37 -5.91
CA TYR A 70 11.13 7.95 -5.71
C TYR A 70 10.36 7.49 -4.48
N VAL A 71 10.15 6.17 -4.36
CA VAL A 71 9.49 5.57 -3.18
C VAL A 71 10.56 5.06 -2.24
N PHE A 72 10.41 5.35 -0.95
CA PHE A 72 11.36 4.92 0.08
C PHE A 72 10.66 4.66 1.41
N ILE A 73 11.37 3.97 2.30
CA ILE A 73 10.92 3.77 3.68
C ILE A 73 11.64 4.83 4.52
N PRO A 74 10.92 5.81 5.12
CA PRO A 74 11.57 6.84 5.91
C PRO A 74 12.20 6.26 7.18
N THR A 75 13.33 6.85 7.60
CA THR A 75 13.99 6.48 8.85
C THR A 75 13.19 7.02 10.04
N GLU A 76 13.46 6.49 11.24
CA GLU A 76 12.83 6.98 12.46
C GLU A 76 13.13 8.46 12.70
N ASP A 77 14.33 8.92 12.38
CA ASP A 77 14.71 10.32 12.51
C ASP A 77 13.94 11.23 11.56
N GLU A 78 13.75 10.78 10.31
CA GLU A 78 12.93 11.50 9.33
C GLU A 78 11.48 11.62 9.79
N VAL A 79 10.90 10.52 10.31
CA VAL A 79 9.53 10.50 10.83
C VAL A 79 9.40 11.47 12.02
N LYS A 80 10.36 11.48 12.93
CA LYS A 80 10.35 12.40 14.06
C LYS A 80 10.41 13.85 13.62
N ALA A 81 11.26 14.18 12.64
CA ALA A 81 11.37 15.54 12.11
C ALA A 81 10.04 15.98 11.48
N TRP A 82 9.40 15.11 10.73
CA TRP A 82 8.10 15.38 10.10
C TRP A 82 6.98 15.54 11.13
N ASP A 83 6.97 14.71 12.18
CA ASP A 83 5.99 14.81 13.26
C ASP A 83 6.10 16.14 14.00
N GLU A 84 7.30 16.63 14.24
CA GLU A 84 7.54 17.95 14.85
C GLU A 84 7.05 19.08 13.95
N GLU A 85 7.26 18.97 12.64
CA GLU A 85 6.78 19.93 11.66
C GLU A 85 5.25 20.01 11.64
N ILE A 86 4.58 18.87 11.72
CA ILE A 86 3.12 18.78 11.73
C ILE A 86 2.50 19.40 12.99
N LYS A 87 3.21 19.34 14.13
CA LYS A 87 2.74 19.90 15.42
C LYS A 87 2.75 21.41 15.46
N LEU A 88 3.41 22.05 14.54
CA LEU A 88 3.45 23.51 14.44
C LEU A 88 2.15 24.04 13.79
#